data_0c8ccaf0b09f26ca46098c555ff463b1
#
_entry.id   0c8ccaf0b09f26ca46098c555ff463b1
#
_cell.length_a   1.000
_cell.length_b   1.000
_cell.length_c   1.000
_cell.angle_alpha   90.00
_cell.angle_beta   90.00
_cell.angle_gamma   90.00
#
_symmetry.space_group_name_H-M   'P 1'
#
loop_
_entity.id
_entity.type
_entity.pdbx_description
1 polymer ?
#
loop_
_entity_poly.entity_id
_entity_poly.type
_entity_poly.pdbx_seq_one_letter_code
_entity_poly.pdbx_strand_id
1 'polypeptide(L)'
;MQIIDERCTKMSIEDNIFKKYKVIKEKLEPYGFIKENDKYKFSKKFMKNKFEAVIYIDSNNKISGKVIDLEFNEEYATFRIKDVEGEFVNLVKKEYVKILQNIADNCMEKECFIFPQSNIICKYIKDEYGIDPEFMWNTNPGYGVFKNDNNKWFGIIMNIEKNKIIPNCNNEEIEVLDLKLDDKVEKYLKIKGFYPAYHMNKKSWISIILDGSVSTEIIEKLVETSYNNLNDIMNKKYYKEVFEYLTRIPKGKVVTYKQIAEHLGNKKLARVVGNILHKNPDGDKYPCFKVVNSQGELTDAFAFNGIEEQKRRLENDGVKVANYKVDLDMYQWKEKK
;
A
#
# COMPACT_ATOMS: atom_id res chain seq x y z
N MET A 1 -19.54 20.29 -40.52
CA MET A 1 -20.27 20.12 -39.23
C MET A 1 -20.06 18.67 -38.83
N GLN A 2 -18.94 18.43 -38.09
CA GLN A 2 -18.60 17.09 -37.59
C GLN A 2 -19.40 16.90 -36.30
N ILE A 3 -20.26 15.89 -36.31
CA ILE A 3 -20.97 15.42 -35.12
C ILE A 3 -19.92 14.73 -34.27
N ILE A 4 -19.49 15.37 -33.19
CA ILE A 4 -18.69 14.76 -32.13
C ILE A 4 -19.63 13.83 -31.37
N ASP A 5 -19.46 12.53 -31.60
CA ASP A 5 -20.17 11.47 -30.90
C ASP A 5 -19.69 11.44 -29.43
N GLU A 6 -20.37 12.19 -28.56
CA GLU A 6 -20.21 12.13 -27.12
C GLU A 6 -20.79 10.80 -26.58
N ARG A 7 -20.16 9.69 -26.92
CA ARG A 7 -20.36 8.45 -26.16
C ARG A 7 -19.55 8.56 -24.87
N CYS A 8 -20.16 9.15 -23.87
CA CYS A 8 -19.83 8.89 -22.49
C CYS A 8 -19.90 7.35 -22.31
N THR A 9 -18.79 6.66 -22.31
CA THR A 9 -18.72 5.19 -22.21
C THR A 9 -19.14 4.81 -20.79
N LYS A 10 -20.44 4.52 -20.66
CA LYS A 10 -21.04 4.05 -19.41
C LYS A 10 -20.35 2.74 -19.02
N MET A 11 -19.77 2.67 -17.83
CA MET A 11 -19.12 1.46 -17.33
C MET A 11 -20.08 0.29 -17.36
N SER A 12 -19.66 -0.84 -17.93
CA SER A 12 -20.43 -2.07 -17.97
C SER A 12 -20.60 -2.68 -16.58
N ILE A 13 -21.46 -3.69 -16.44
CA ILE A 13 -21.62 -4.45 -15.18
C ILE A 13 -20.29 -5.14 -14.86
N GLU A 14 -19.63 -5.68 -15.88
CA GLU A 14 -18.34 -6.34 -15.78
C GLU A 14 -17.26 -5.35 -15.31
N ASP A 15 -17.14 -4.18 -15.94
CA ASP A 15 -16.18 -3.15 -15.53
C ASP A 15 -16.37 -2.75 -14.07
N ASN A 16 -17.61 -2.63 -13.61
CA ASN A 16 -17.90 -2.27 -12.21
C ASN A 16 -17.47 -3.35 -11.21
N ILE A 17 -17.64 -4.62 -11.56
CA ILE A 17 -17.29 -5.74 -10.69
C ILE A 17 -15.78 -5.95 -10.67
N PHE A 18 -15.15 -5.96 -11.85
CA PHE A 18 -13.76 -6.40 -11.99
C PHE A 18 -12.72 -5.27 -11.91
N LYS A 19 -13.12 -4.00 -11.81
CA LYS A 19 -12.21 -2.84 -11.81
C LYS A 19 -11.08 -2.87 -10.76
N LYS A 20 -11.24 -3.64 -9.69
CA LYS A 20 -10.24 -3.86 -8.64
C LYS A 20 -9.81 -5.32 -8.55
N TYR A 21 -9.78 -6.01 -9.67
CA TYR A 21 -9.37 -7.40 -9.72
C TYR A 21 -8.36 -7.63 -10.84
N LYS A 22 -7.32 -8.37 -10.53
CA LYS A 22 -6.31 -8.83 -11.48
C LYS A 22 -6.54 -10.30 -11.83
N VAL A 23 -6.63 -10.61 -13.10
CA VAL A 23 -6.83 -11.97 -13.60
C VAL A 23 -5.61 -12.84 -13.29
N ILE A 24 -5.82 -14.01 -12.71
CA ILE A 24 -4.80 -15.05 -12.50
C ILE A 24 -5.00 -16.12 -13.57
N LYS A 25 -4.23 -16.04 -14.68
CA LYS A 25 -4.42 -16.88 -15.88
C LYS A 25 -4.37 -18.37 -15.57
N GLU A 26 -3.51 -18.77 -14.64
CA GLU A 26 -3.33 -20.17 -14.23
C GLU A 26 -4.56 -20.77 -13.56
N LYS A 27 -5.47 -19.93 -13.06
CA LYS A 27 -6.72 -20.36 -12.43
C LYS A 27 -7.91 -20.46 -13.39
N LEU A 28 -7.79 -19.91 -14.59
CA LEU A 28 -8.92 -19.83 -15.52
C LEU A 28 -9.36 -21.21 -16.03
N GLU A 29 -8.44 -22.01 -16.57
CA GLU A 29 -8.76 -23.33 -17.13
C GLU A 29 -9.23 -24.30 -16.03
N PRO A 30 -8.60 -24.40 -14.85
CA PRO A 30 -9.10 -25.22 -13.74
C PRO A 30 -10.50 -24.83 -13.26
N TYR A 31 -10.89 -23.56 -13.39
CA TYR A 31 -12.21 -23.08 -13.02
C TYR A 31 -13.27 -23.45 -14.08
N GLY A 32 -12.86 -23.70 -15.33
CA GLY A 32 -13.75 -24.07 -16.42
C GLY A 32 -13.76 -23.09 -17.60
N PHE A 33 -12.84 -22.15 -17.66
CA PHE A 33 -12.62 -21.38 -18.88
C PHE A 33 -11.95 -22.25 -19.96
N ILE A 34 -12.38 -22.08 -21.19
CA ILE A 34 -11.80 -22.72 -22.38
C ILE A 34 -11.03 -21.64 -23.15
N LYS A 35 -9.78 -21.93 -23.50
CA LYS A 35 -8.98 -21.05 -24.33
C LYS A 35 -9.38 -21.20 -25.81
N GLU A 36 -9.92 -20.14 -26.40
CA GLU A 36 -10.30 -20.04 -27.80
C GLU A 36 -9.43 -18.94 -28.46
N ASN A 37 -8.42 -19.33 -29.25
CA ASN A 37 -7.41 -18.41 -29.81
C ASN A 37 -6.76 -17.53 -28.74
N ASP A 38 -6.94 -16.20 -28.83
CA ASP A 38 -6.36 -15.22 -27.90
C ASP A 38 -7.30 -14.83 -26.75
N LYS A 39 -8.40 -15.57 -26.56
CA LYS A 39 -9.40 -15.29 -25.52
C LYS A 39 -9.70 -16.52 -24.69
N TYR A 40 -10.07 -16.27 -23.44
CA TYR A 40 -10.67 -17.28 -22.58
C TYR A 40 -12.18 -17.09 -22.60
N LYS A 41 -12.94 -18.19 -22.69
CA LYS A 41 -14.40 -18.21 -22.69
C LYS A 41 -14.90 -19.11 -21.59
N PHE A 42 -15.88 -18.62 -20.83
CA PHE A 42 -16.60 -19.38 -19.81
C PHE A 42 -18.09 -19.28 -20.08
N SER A 43 -18.81 -20.41 -19.94
CA SER A 43 -20.25 -20.47 -20.11
C SER A 43 -20.90 -21.16 -18.92
N LYS A 44 -21.98 -20.58 -18.40
CA LYS A 44 -22.75 -21.16 -17.30
C LYS A 44 -24.24 -20.93 -17.48
N LYS A 45 -25.01 -22.02 -17.48
CA LYS A 45 -26.49 -21.98 -17.46
C LYS A 45 -26.99 -21.62 -16.07
N PHE A 46 -28.05 -20.82 -15.98
CA PHE A 46 -28.67 -20.39 -14.74
C PHE A 46 -30.19 -20.22 -14.87
N MET A 47 -30.88 -19.92 -13.77
CA MET A 47 -32.36 -19.84 -13.70
C MET A 47 -33.06 -21.07 -14.29
N LYS A 48 -32.72 -22.24 -13.80
CA LYS A 48 -33.27 -23.54 -14.29
C LYS A 48 -33.00 -23.76 -15.79
N ASN A 49 -31.82 -23.39 -16.24
CA ASN A 49 -31.36 -23.49 -17.65
C ASN A 49 -32.16 -22.65 -18.67
N LYS A 50 -32.83 -21.59 -18.23
CA LYS A 50 -33.50 -20.68 -19.16
C LYS A 50 -32.49 -19.69 -19.79
N PHE A 51 -31.42 -19.35 -19.08
CA PHE A 51 -30.40 -18.43 -19.53
C PHE A 51 -29.01 -19.06 -19.48
N GLU A 52 -28.11 -18.55 -20.31
CA GLU A 52 -26.69 -18.87 -20.32
C GLU A 52 -25.87 -17.57 -20.22
N ALA A 53 -25.03 -17.45 -19.20
CA ALA A 53 -24.02 -16.42 -19.11
C ALA A 53 -22.80 -16.87 -19.91
N VAL A 54 -22.30 -16.03 -20.81
CA VAL A 54 -21.08 -16.26 -21.59
C VAL A 54 -20.12 -15.12 -21.30
N ILE A 55 -18.97 -15.42 -20.68
CA ILE A 55 -17.98 -14.46 -20.25
C ILE A 55 -16.70 -14.68 -21.05
N TYR A 56 -16.10 -13.60 -21.51
CA TYR A 56 -14.84 -13.58 -22.25
C TYR A 56 -13.80 -12.76 -21.51
N ILE A 57 -12.56 -13.24 -21.52
CA ILE A 57 -11.37 -12.52 -21.08
C ILE A 57 -10.41 -12.48 -22.26
N ASP A 58 -10.06 -11.29 -22.74
CA ASP A 58 -9.16 -11.15 -23.88
C ASP A 58 -7.67 -11.15 -23.48
N SER A 59 -6.78 -11.03 -24.47
CA SER A 59 -5.33 -11.00 -24.25
C SER A 59 -4.86 -9.86 -23.34
N ASN A 60 -5.61 -8.76 -23.30
CA ASN A 60 -5.36 -7.58 -22.48
C ASN A 60 -6.02 -7.68 -21.10
N ASN A 61 -6.57 -8.86 -20.74
CA ASN A 61 -7.34 -9.11 -19.51
C ASN A 61 -8.63 -8.29 -19.40
N LYS A 62 -9.13 -7.72 -20.52
CA LYS A 62 -10.43 -7.06 -20.54
C LYS A 62 -11.53 -8.11 -20.50
N ILE A 63 -12.47 -7.91 -19.57
CA ILE A 63 -13.57 -8.83 -19.34
C ILE A 63 -14.83 -8.28 -19.98
N SER A 64 -15.52 -9.13 -20.70
CA SER A 64 -16.82 -8.83 -21.29
C SER A 64 -17.74 -10.02 -21.13
N GLY A 65 -19.04 -9.79 -21.14
CA GLY A 65 -19.98 -10.87 -20.98
C GLY A 65 -21.30 -10.59 -21.69
N LYS A 66 -22.07 -11.65 -21.90
CA LYS A 66 -23.45 -11.58 -22.40
C LYS A 66 -24.29 -12.65 -21.75
N VAL A 67 -25.58 -12.43 -21.75
CA VAL A 67 -26.59 -13.40 -21.29
C VAL A 67 -27.42 -13.80 -22.49
N ILE A 68 -27.50 -15.09 -22.79
CA ILE A 68 -28.31 -15.67 -23.85
C ILE A 68 -29.59 -16.22 -23.26
N ASP A 69 -30.73 -15.83 -23.79
CA ASP A 69 -32.02 -16.49 -23.58
C ASP A 69 -32.03 -17.77 -24.40
N LEU A 70 -32.10 -18.92 -23.74
CA LEU A 70 -32.00 -20.22 -24.41
C LEU A 70 -33.32 -20.68 -25.06
N GLU A 71 -34.45 -20.02 -24.76
CA GLU A 71 -35.71 -20.27 -25.43
C GLU A 71 -35.77 -19.66 -26.81
N PHE A 72 -35.26 -18.41 -26.91
CA PHE A 72 -35.23 -17.64 -28.17
C PHE A 72 -33.89 -17.73 -28.89
N ASN A 73 -32.83 -18.22 -28.23
CA ASN A 73 -31.45 -18.25 -28.70
C ASN A 73 -30.91 -16.85 -29.09
N GLU A 74 -31.30 -15.83 -28.36
CA GLU A 74 -30.94 -14.42 -28.56
C GLU A 74 -30.30 -13.82 -27.32
N GLU A 75 -29.54 -12.72 -27.49
CA GLU A 75 -28.97 -11.99 -26.37
C GLU A 75 -30.06 -11.27 -25.58
N TYR A 76 -30.15 -11.59 -24.28
CA TYR A 76 -31.02 -10.88 -23.34
C TYR A 76 -30.31 -9.66 -22.79
N ALA A 77 -30.33 -8.52 -23.50
CA ALA A 77 -29.68 -7.29 -23.12
C ALA A 77 -30.50 -6.38 -22.18
N THR A 78 -31.78 -6.70 -21.95
CA THR A 78 -32.74 -5.89 -21.19
C THR A 78 -32.25 -5.48 -19.79
N PHE A 79 -31.54 -6.37 -19.09
CA PHE A 79 -31.01 -6.10 -17.75
C PHE A 79 -29.86 -5.08 -17.70
N ARG A 80 -29.33 -4.69 -18.85
CA ARG A 80 -28.28 -3.66 -18.99
C ARG A 80 -28.86 -2.25 -19.17
N ILE A 81 -30.14 -2.14 -19.49
CA ILE A 81 -30.82 -0.87 -19.68
C ILE A 81 -31.16 -0.26 -18.31
N LYS A 82 -30.74 1.00 -18.08
CA LYS A 82 -30.81 1.63 -16.75
C LYS A 82 -32.24 1.83 -16.23
N ASP A 83 -33.17 2.15 -17.13
CA ASP A 83 -34.52 2.59 -16.79
C ASP A 83 -35.57 1.46 -16.96
N VAL A 84 -35.12 0.22 -17.19
CA VAL A 84 -35.99 -0.95 -17.25
C VAL A 84 -36.03 -1.59 -15.87
N GLU A 85 -37.10 -1.37 -15.14
CA GLU A 85 -37.37 -1.98 -13.85
C GLU A 85 -38.44 -3.07 -14.00
N GLY A 86 -38.16 -4.24 -13.45
CA GLY A 86 -39.07 -5.36 -13.39
C GLY A 86 -38.47 -6.44 -12.50
N GLU A 87 -39.30 -7.11 -11.70
CA GLU A 87 -38.86 -8.13 -10.76
C GLU A 87 -38.04 -9.23 -11.46
N PHE A 88 -38.47 -9.65 -12.63
CA PHE A 88 -37.78 -10.68 -13.42
C PHE A 88 -36.43 -10.17 -13.98
N VAL A 89 -36.39 -8.95 -14.52
CA VAL A 89 -35.16 -8.31 -15.04
C VAL A 89 -34.12 -8.19 -13.93
N ASN A 90 -34.55 -7.74 -12.75
CA ASN A 90 -33.69 -7.63 -11.57
C ASN A 90 -33.20 -8.98 -11.09
N LEU A 91 -34.01 -10.05 -11.19
CA LEU A 91 -33.61 -11.41 -10.84
C LEU A 91 -32.52 -11.91 -11.80
N VAL A 92 -32.68 -11.74 -13.12
CA VAL A 92 -31.67 -12.12 -14.13
C VAL A 92 -30.36 -11.40 -13.85
N LYS A 93 -30.42 -10.07 -13.61
CA LYS A 93 -29.25 -9.26 -13.29
C LYS A 93 -28.53 -9.73 -12.03
N LYS A 94 -29.28 -10.02 -10.97
CA LYS A 94 -28.76 -10.50 -9.70
C LYS A 94 -28.03 -11.85 -9.85
N GLU A 95 -28.62 -12.79 -10.57
CA GLU A 95 -28.00 -14.10 -10.78
C GLU A 95 -26.77 -14.00 -11.69
N TYR A 96 -26.79 -13.14 -12.70
CA TYR A 96 -25.62 -12.85 -13.54
C TYR A 96 -24.48 -12.24 -12.71
N VAL A 97 -24.75 -11.23 -11.88
CA VAL A 97 -23.77 -10.63 -10.96
C VAL A 97 -23.15 -11.67 -10.03
N LYS A 98 -23.93 -12.61 -9.51
CA LYS A 98 -23.39 -13.71 -8.68
C LYS A 98 -22.40 -14.58 -9.45
N ILE A 99 -22.65 -14.84 -10.74
CA ILE A 99 -21.72 -15.61 -11.59
C ILE A 99 -20.41 -14.83 -11.74
N LEU A 100 -20.47 -13.52 -12.03
CA LEU A 100 -19.29 -12.69 -12.17
C LEU A 100 -18.49 -12.61 -10.86
N GLN A 101 -19.19 -12.44 -9.72
CA GLN A 101 -18.53 -12.42 -8.41
C GLN A 101 -17.84 -13.75 -8.09
N ASN A 102 -18.47 -14.87 -8.40
CA ASN A 102 -17.87 -16.19 -8.21
C ASN A 102 -16.61 -16.38 -9.07
N ILE A 103 -16.58 -15.84 -10.30
CA ILE A 103 -15.37 -15.81 -11.15
C ILE A 103 -14.29 -14.96 -10.49
N ALA A 104 -14.64 -13.76 -9.99
CA ALA A 104 -13.69 -12.89 -9.30
C ALA A 104 -13.04 -13.59 -8.10
N ASP A 105 -13.86 -14.20 -7.25
CA ASP A 105 -13.40 -14.85 -6.00
C ASP A 105 -12.49 -16.07 -6.25
N ASN A 106 -12.65 -16.77 -7.39
CA ASN A 106 -11.90 -18.01 -7.68
C ASN A 106 -10.73 -17.80 -8.66
N CYS A 107 -10.85 -16.86 -9.59
CA CYS A 107 -9.91 -16.70 -10.70
C CYS A 107 -9.08 -15.42 -10.66
N MET A 108 -9.31 -14.56 -9.67
CA MET A 108 -8.67 -13.25 -9.63
C MET A 108 -8.09 -12.94 -8.27
N GLU A 109 -7.18 -11.98 -8.24
CA GLU A 109 -6.64 -11.37 -7.04
C GLU A 109 -7.25 -9.97 -6.88
N LYS A 110 -7.75 -9.69 -5.69
CA LYS A 110 -8.30 -8.37 -5.39
C LYS A 110 -7.17 -7.37 -5.18
N GLU A 111 -7.20 -6.27 -5.93
CA GLU A 111 -6.25 -5.16 -5.83
C GLU A 111 -6.80 -4.04 -4.94
N CYS A 112 -5.89 -3.29 -4.33
CA CYS A 112 -6.25 -2.15 -3.49
C CYS A 112 -6.80 -0.98 -4.31
N PHE A 113 -6.26 -0.80 -5.52
CA PHE A 113 -6.55 0.33 -6.42
C PHE A 113 -6.99 -0.14 -7.80
N ILE A 114 -7.41 0.80 -8.65
CA ILE A 114 -7.94 0.51 -9.99
C ILE A 114 -6.80 0.48 -11.02
N PHE A 115 -5.86 1.45 -10.94
CA PHE A 115 -4.82 1.62 -11.94
C PHE A 115 -3.58 0.77 -11.63
N PRO A 116 -2.93 0.19 -12.66
CA PRO A 116 -1.77 -0.69 -12.48
C PRO A 116 -0.63 -0.02 -11.71
N GLN A 117 -0.31 1.24 -12.02
CA GLN A 117 0.79 1.95 -11.35
C GLN A 117 0.50 2.18 -9.86
N SER A 118 -0.76 2.42 -9.50
CA SER A 118 -1.19 2.55 -8.10
C SER A 118 -0.95 1.27 -7.31
N ASN A 119 -1.26 0.12 -7.91
CA ASN A 119 -1.04 -1.19 -7.28
C ASN A 119 0.45 -1.55 -7.18
N ILE A 120 1.27 -1.16 -8.18
CA ILE A 120 2.73 -1.31 -8.12
C ILE A 120 3.30 -0.50 -6.94
N ILE A 121 2.91 0.77 -6.81
CA ILE A 121 3.37 1.62 -5.71
C ILE A 121 2.84 1.12 -4.35
N CYS A 122 1.59 0.67 -4.29
CA CYS A 122 1.03 0.06 -3.08
C CYS A 122 1.84 -1.18 -2.65
N LYS A 123 2.17 -2.05 -3.61
CA LYS A 123 3.00 -3.23 -3.37
C LYS A 123 4.41 -2.85 -2.90
N TYR A 124 5.06 -1.88 -3.55
CA TYR A 124 6.36 -1.36 -3.14
C TYR A 124 6.33 -0.89 -1.68
N ILE A 125 5.33 -0.08 -1.30
CA ILE A 125 5.18 0.40 0.09
C ILE A 125 5.01 -0.78 1.06
N LYS A 126 4.26 -1.80 0.69
CA LYS A 126 4.08 -3.00 1.51
C LYS A 126 5.36 -3.81 1.65
N ASP A 127 6.07 -4.06 0.54
CA ASP A 127 7.28 -4.88 0.51
C ASP A 127 8.43 -4.19 1.28
N GLU A 128 8.60 -2.85 1.13
CA GLU A 128 9.70 -2.10 1.75
C GLU A 128 9.42 -1.71 3.21
N TYR A 129 8.17 -1.36 3.55
CA TYR A 129 7.85 -0.79 4.87
C TYR A 129 6.88 -1.64 5.67
N GLY A 130 6.28 -2.70 5.09
CA GLY A 130 5.26 -3.51 5.75
C GLY A 130 3.93 -2.79 5.97
N ILE A 131 3.64 -1.76 5.16
CA ILE A 131 2.49 -0.87 5.34
C ILE A 131 1.44 -1.16 4.28
N ASP A 132 0.24 -1.52 4.72
CA ASP A 132 -0.96 -1.59 3.88
C ASP A 132 -1.72 -0.26 3.90
N PRO A 133 -2.44 0.12 2.82
CA PRO A 133 -3.25 1.33 2.81
C PRO A 133 -4.46 1.21 3.74
N GLU A 134 -4.77 2.28 4.47
CA GLU A 134 -5.99 2.38 5.29
C GLU A 134 -7.09 3.12 4.52
N PHE A 135 -8.24 2.48 4.32
CA PHE A 135 -9.43 3.06 3.69
C PHE A 135 -10.40 3.54 4.77
N MET A 136 -10.34 4.84 5.10
CA MET A 136 -11.02 5.39 6.27
C MET A 136 -12.39 6.00 5.98
N TRP A 137 -12.75 6.22 4.71
CA TRP A 137 -13.95 6.98 4.36
C TRP A 137 -14.97 6.13 3.60
N ASN A 138 -16.17 6.00 4.14
CA ASN A 138 -17.29 5.33 3.45
C ASN A 138 -17.75 6.10 2.20
N THR A 139 -17.63 7.44 2.20
CA THR A 139 -17.98 8.31 1.07
C THR A 139 -16.96 8.25 -0.07
N ASN A 140 -15.70 7.92 0.24
CA ASN A 140 -14.62 7.83 -0.71
C ASN A 140 -13.84 6.50 -0.49
N PRO A 141 -14.46 5.35 -0.80
CA PRO A 141 -13.91 4.03 -0.50
C PRO A 141 -12.65 3.67 -1.32
N GLY A 142 -12.29 4.53 -2.28
CA GLY A 142 -11.08 4.40 -3.08
C GLY A 142 -9.87 5.14 -2.52
N TYR A 143 -10.02 5.91 -1.42
CA TYR A 143 -8.93 6.71 -0.86
C TYR A 143 -8.13 5.88 0.14
N GLY A 144 -6.91 5.47 -0.23
CA GLY A 144 -6.01 4.68 0.60
C GLY A 144 -4.88 5.52 1.19
N VAL A 145 -4.83 5.62 2.51
CA VAL A 145 -3.84 6.41 3.25
C VAL A 145 -2.70 5.51 3.72
N PHE A 146 -1.47 5.97 3.51
CA PHE A 146 -0.26 5.32 4.01
C PHE A 146 0.29 6.09 5.21
N LYS A 147 0.45 5.41 6.34
CA LYS A 147 0.91 5.97 7.60
C LYS A 147 2.19 5.28 8.06
N ASN A 148 3.11 6.05 8.63
CA ASN A 148 4.27 5.47 9.29
C ASN A 148 3.92 4.90 10.67
N ASP A 149 4.89 4.27 11.34
CA ASP A 149 4.76 3.66 12.68
C ASP A 149 4.21 4.63 13.76
N ASN A 150 4.32 5.94 13.52
CA ASN A 150 3.84 6.99 14.40
C ASN A 150 2.46 7.52 14.02
N ASN A 151 1.74 6.80 13.18
CA ASN A 151 0.41 7.16 12.68
C ASN A 151 0.38 8.51 11.92
N LYS A 152 1.51 8.91 11.31
CA LYS A 152 1.64 10.11 10.49
C LYS A 152 1.52 9.75 9.01
N TRP A 153 0.74 10.52 8.28
CA TRP A 153 0.53 10.34 6.86
C TRP A 153 1.76 10.77 6.07
N PHE A 154 2.28 9.88 5.22
CA PHE A 154 3.33 10.20 4.26
C PHE A 154 2.85 10.09 2.80
N GLY A 155 1.76 9.37 2.55
CA GLY A 155 1.15 9.26 1.24
C GLY A 155 -0.35 8.97 1.31
N ILE A 156 -1.06 9.34 0.25
CA ILE A 156 -2.45 8.97 0.04
C ILE A 156 -2.71 8.78 -1.46
N ILE A 157 -3.30 7.65 -1.84
CA ILE A 157 -3.80 7.44 -3.21
C ILE A 157 -5.30 7.69 -3.22
N MET A 158 -5.76 8.51 -4.18
CA MET A 158 -7.14 8.91 -4.32
C MET A 158 -7.62 8.70 -5.75
N ASN A 159 -8.82 8.15 -5.91
CA ASN A 159 -9.54 8.10 -7.19
C ASN A 159 -10.38 9.36 -7.33
N ILE A 160 -10.09 10.18 -8.34
CA ILE A 160 -10.73 11.49 -8.56
C ILE A 160 -10.93 11.76 -10.05
N GLU A 161 -11.77 12.76 -10.38
CA GLU A 161 -11.87 13.27 -11.74
C GLU A 161 -10.62 14.09 -12.11
N LYS A 162 -10.11 13.91 -13.31
CA LYS A 162 -8.90 14.56 -13.84
C LYS A 162 -8.96 16.09 -13.83
N ASN A 163 -10.14 16.66 -14.05
CA ASN A 163 -10.38 18.11 -13.99
C ASN A 163 -10.09 18.73 -12.61
N LYS A 164 -10.05 17.93 -11.54
CA LYS A 164 -9.69 18.39 -10.18
C LYS A 164 -8.19 18.71 -10.04
N ILE A 165 -7.37 18.13 -10.91
CA ILE A 165 -5.90 18.33 -10.93
C ILE A 165 -5.49 19.20 -12.13
N ILE A 166 -6.06 18.92 -13.31
CA ILE A 166 -5.74 19.64 -14.55
C ILE A 166 -7.00 20.40 -15.01
N PRO A 167 -7.01 21.73 -14.88
CA PRO A 167 -8.15 22.54 -15.33
C PRO A 167 -8.42 22.34 -16.83
N ASN A 168 -9.69 22.41 -17.21
CA ASN A 168 -10.16 22.29 -18.61
C ASN A 168 -9.92 20.91 -19.27
N CYS A 169 -9.67 19.87 -18.49
CA CYS A 169 -9.69 18.49 -18.96
C CYS A 169 -11.09 17.87 -18.86
N ASN A 170 -11.25 16.68 -19.47
CA ASN A 170 -12.45 15.86 -19.32
C ASN A 170 -12.58 15.33 -17.87
N ASN A 171 -13.76 14.78 -17.55
CA ASN A 171 -14.06 14.19 -16.24
C ASN A 171 -13.65 12.71 -16.17
N GLU A 172 -12.58 12.34 -16.85
CA GLU A 172 -12.00 11.00 -16.76
C GLU A 172 -11.58 10.68 -15.32
N GLU A 173 -11.92 9.48 -14.84
CA GLU A 173 -11.41 8.98 -13.56
C GLU A 173 -9.92 8.72 -13.66
N ILE A 174 -9.18 9.23 -12.68
CA ILE A 174 -7.72 8.99 -12.52
C ILE A 174 -7.42 8.64 -11.07
N GLU A 175 -6.30 8.00 -10.84
CA GLU A 175 -5.75 7.88 -9.50
C GLU A 175 -4.54 8.79 -9.34
N VAL A 176 -4.50 9.51 -8.23
CA VAL A 176 -3.41 10.42 -7.87
C VAL A 176 -2.81 10.00 -6.55
N LEU A 177 -1.50 10.10 -6.47
CA LEU A 177 -0.74 9.94 -5.24
C LEU A 177 -0.32 11.31 -4.72
N ASP A 178 -0.81 11.68 -3.54
CA ASP A 178 -0.27 12.81 -2.80
C ASP A 178 0.84 12.34 -1.87
N LEU A 179 2.00 13.00 -1.94
CA LEU A 179 3.17 12.72 -1.09
C LEU A 179 3.60 13.97 -0.32
N LYS A 180 4.04 13.76 0.92
CA LYS A 180 4.54 14.82 1.78
C LYS A 180 6.02 15.06 1.56
N LEU A 181 6.40 16.17 0.94
CA LEU A 181 7.78 16.50 0.59
C LEU A 181 8.33 17.77 1.28
N ASP A 182 7.49 18.43 2.10
CA ASP A 182 7.83 19.65 2.86
C ASP A 182 8.49 20.73 1.98
N ASP A 183 9.69 21.20 2.30
CA ASP A 183 10.42 22.26 1.59
C ASP A 183 10.84 21.91 0.14
N LYS A 184 10.69 20.66 -0.27
CA LYS A 184 11.06 20.21 -1.63
C LYS A 184 9.93 20.40 -2.66
N VAL A 185 8.71 20.75 -2.24
CA VAL A 185 7.53 20.88 -3.12
C VAL A 185 7.77 21.78 -4.31
N GLU A 186 8.28 22.99 -4.11
CA GLU A 186 8.50 23.98 -5.18
C GLU A 186 9.43 23.47 -6.30
N LYS A 187 10.40 22.63 -5.96
CA LYS A 187 11.31 22.02 -6.93
C LYS A 187 10.55 21.09 -7.88
N TYR A 188 9.63 20.27 -7.36
CA TYR A 188 8.90 19.30 -8.16
C TYR A 188 7.79 19.94 -8.99
N LEU A 189 7.12 20.97 -8.50
CA LEU A 189 6.07 21.68 -9.26
C LEU A 189 6.56 22.31 -10.58
N LYS A 190 7.87 22.41 -10.79
CA LYS A 190 8.47 22.87 -12.06
C LYS A 190 8.63 21.73 -13.09
N ILE A 191 8.36 20.50 -12.71
CA ILE A 191 8.55 19.31 -13.54
C ILE A 191 7.18 18.82 -14.02
N LYS A 192 7.06 18.46 -15.29
CA LYS A 192 5.83 17.88 -15.85
C LYS A 192 5.43 16.59 -15.13
N GLY A 193 4.15 16.42 -14.86
CA GLY A 193 3.60 15.26 -14.14
C GLY A 193 3.43 15.46 -12.64
N PHE A 194 3.92 16.62 -12.11
CA PHE A 194 3.75 16.99 -10.72
C PHE A 194 2.82 18.20 -10.59
N TYR A 195 1.89 18.11 -9.66
CA TYR A 195 0.81 19.08 -9.49
C TYR A 195 0.70 19.54 -8.03
N PRO A 196 0.12 20.73 -7.76
CA PRO A 196 -0.24 21.11 -6.40
C PRO A 196 -1.18 20.09 -5.79
N ALA A 197 -0.93 19.74 -4.53
CA ALA A 197 -1.71 18.70 -3.83
C ALA A 197 -3.20 18.98 -3.85
N TYR A 198 -4.00 17.93 -4.10
CA TYR A 198 -5.44 18.06 -4.27
C TYR A 198 -6.13 18.49 -2.96
N HIS A 199 -6.19 17.71 -1.94
CA HIS A 199 -6.82 18.06 -0.66
C HIS A 199 -5.82 18.33 0.47
N MET A 200 -4.53 18.18 0.20
CA MET A 200 -3.49 18.35 1.19
C MET A 200 -2.90 19.76 1.16
N ASN A 201 -2.11 20.12 2.18
CA ASN A 201 -1.43 21.40 2.24
C ASN A 201 -0.41 21.53 1.09
N LYS A 202 -0.70 22.40 0.13
CA LYS A 202 0.09 22.65 -1.09
C LYS A 202 1.54 23.13 -0.84
N LYS A 203 1.85 23.59 0.37
CA LYS A 203 3.23 23.96 0.75
C LYS A 203 4.09 22.77 1.14
N SER A 204 3.46 21.66 1.52
CA SER A 204 4.15 20.47 2.05
C SER A 204 3.86 19.20 1.27
N TRP A 205 2.89 19.22 0.35
CA TRP A 205 2.44 18.05 -0.40
C TRP A 205 2.36 18.34 -1.90
N ILE A 206 2.59 17.30 -2.70
CA ILE A 206 2.40 17.32 -4.16
C ILE A 206 1.45 16.20 -4.57
N SER A 207 0.79 16.36 -5.72
CA SER A 207 0.04 15.30 -6.40
C SER A 207 0.80 14.79 -7.62
N ILE A 208 0.75 13.48 -7.84
CA ILE A 208 1.30 12.78 -9.01
C ILE A 208 0.17 11.93 -9.59
N ILE A 209 -0.10 12.08 -10.90
CA ILE A 209 -1.08 11.21 -11.59
C ILE A 209 -0.41 9.85 -11.85
N LEU A 210 -1.10 8.77 -11.47
CA LEU A 210 -0.58 7.40 -11.59
C LEU A 210 -1.03 6.75 -12.91
N ASP A 211 -0.66 7.40 -14.03
CA ASP A 211 -0.98 7.02 -15.41
C ASP A 211 0.25 6.58 -16.25
N GLY A 212 1.41 6.45 -15.59
CA GLY A 212 2.69 6.13 -16.24
C GLY A 212 3.42 7.35 -16.79
N SER A 213 2.88 8.57 -16.73
CA SER A 213 3.55 9.80 -17.19
C SER A 213 4.80 10.15 -16.36
N VAL A 214 4.80 9.77 -15.08
CA VAL A 214 5.98 9.76 -14.22
C VAL A 214 6.41 8.33 -13.99
N SER A 215 7.70 8.01 -14.20
CA SER A 215 8.16 6.63 -14.06
C SER A 215 8.02 6.13 -12.62
N THR A 216 7.77 4.83 -12.47
CA THR A 216 7.56 4.18 -11.18
C THR A 216 8.76 4.35 -10.26
N GLU A 217 9.98 4.24 -10.78
CA GLU A 217 11.23 4.39 -10.01
C GLU A 217 11.40 5.81 -9.43
N ILE A 218 10.90 6.83 -10.13
CA ILE A 218 10.90 8.22 -9.60
C ILE A 218 9.89 8.31 -8.45
N ILE A 219 8.71 7.73 -8.61
CA ILE A 219 7.67 7.73 -7.58
C ILE A 219 8.14 6.97 -6.34
N GLU A 220 8.77 5.81 -6.48
CA GLU A 220 9.34 5.02 -5.38
C GLU A 220 10.36 5.84 -4.56
N LYS A 221 11.29 6.55 -5.23
CA LYS A 221 12.24 7.45 -4.56
C LYS A 221 11.57 8.61 -3.82
N LEU A 222 10.42 9.07 -4.32
CA LEU A 222 9.64 10.11 -3.65
C LEU A 222 8.87 9.57 -2.45
N VAL A 223 8.35 8.36 -2.55
CA VAL A 223 7.74 7.63 -1.42
C VAL A 223 8.78 7.45 -0.32
N GLU A 224 9.97 6.97 -0.65
CA GLU A 224 11.10 6.87 0.29
C GLU A 224 11.43 8.22 0.94
N THR A 225 11.53 9.28 0.14
CA THR A 225 11.77 10.64 0.65
C THR A 225 10.69 11.09 1.62
N SER A 226 9.41 10.87 1.27
CA SER A 226 8.27 11.23 2.10
C SER A 226 8.25 10.48 3.43
N TYR A 227 8.50 9.18 3.38
CA TYR A 227 8.58 8.31 4.55
C TYR A 227 9.74 8.71 5.48
N ASN A 228 10.93 8.95 4.91
CA ASN A 228 12.14 9.31 5.65
C ASN A 228 12.08 10.72 6.25
N ASN A 229 11.49 11.70 5.56
CA ASN A 229 11.32 13.06 6.12
C ASN A 229 10.55 13.03 7.43
N LEU A 230 9.50 12.23 7.55
CA LEU A 230 8.75 12.07 8.80
C LEU A 230 9.57 11.38 9.89
N ASN A 231 10.38 10.40 9.53
CA ASN A 231 11.26 9.72 10.46
C ASN A 231 12.39 10.64 10.94
N ASP A 232 12.95 11.49 10.09
CA ASP A 232 13.99 12.45 10.48
C ASP A 232 13.48 13.54 11.43
N ILE A 233 12.26 14.02 11.27
CA ILE A 233 11.61 14.93 12.21
C ILE A 233 11.45 14.25 13.58
N MET A 234 11.00 12.98 13.58
CA MET A 234 10.86 12.19 14.82
C MET A 234 12.21 11.89 15.46
N ASN A 235 13.20 11.52 14.65
CA ASN A 235 14.56 11.29 15.13
C ASN A 235 15.12 12.54 15.83
N LYS A 236 14.97 13.73 15.22
CA LYS A 236 15.39 15.00 15.83
C LYS A 236 14.70 15.27 17.16
N LYS A 237 13.40 14.97 17.28
CA LYS A 237 12.63 15.17 18.51
C LYS A 237 13.14 14.32 19.66
N TYR A 238 13.41 13.02 19.42
CA TYR A 238 13.82 12.08 20.47
C TYR A 238 15.34 11.91 20.58
N TYR A 239 16.12 12.51 19.69
CA TYR A 239 17.56 12.34 19.62
C TYR A 239 18.23 12.59 20.98
N LYS A 240 17.94 13.74 21.61
CA LYS A 240 18.51 14.12 22.90
C LYS A 240 18.12 13.12 23.99
N GLU A 241 16.83 12.78 24.07
CA GLU A 241 16.31 11.88 25.14
C GLU A 241 16.90 10.47 25.02
N VAL A 242 17.05 9.93 23.80
CA VAL A 242 17.66 8.60 23.57
C VAL A 242 19.12 8.59 24.03
N PHE A 243 19.92 9.59 23.63
CA PHE A 243 21.33 9.63 24.03
C PHE A 243 21.54 9.89 25.51
N GLU A 244 20.73 10.75 26.15
CA GLU A 244 20.71 10.93 27.59
C GLU A 244 20.35 9.63 28.31
N TYR A 245 19.40 8.85 27.79
CA TYR A 245 19.04 7.55 28.37
C TYR A 245 20.21 6.57 28.34
N LEU A 246 20.97 6.49 27.22
CA LEU A 246 22.13 5.60 27.09
C LEU A 246 23.17 5.86 28.17
N THR A 247 23.45 7.11 28.49
CA THR A 247 24.46 7.48 29.51
C THR A 247 24.10 7.04 30.93
N ARG A 248 22.81 6.73 31.16
CA ARG A 248 22.30 6.28 32.46
C ARG A 248 22.41 4.77 32.68
N ILE A 249 22.70 3.98 31.62
CA ILE A 249 22.77 2.53 31.71
C ILE A 249 24.01 2.10 32.49
N PRO A 250 23.87 1.43 33.64
CA PRO A 250 25.00 1.04 34.47
C PRO A 250 25.96 0.12 33.77
N LYS A 251 27.20 0.06 34.24
CA LYS A 251 28.19 -0.94 33.80
C LYS A 251 27.65 -2.37 34.04
N GLY A 252 27.88 -3.27 33.10
CA GLY A 252 27.41 -4.66 33.19
C GLY A 252 25.91 -4.83 32.96
N LYS A 253 25.21 -3.82 32.42
CA LYS A 253 23.79 -3.90 32.12
C LYS A 253 23.48 -3.54 30.68
N VAL A 254 22.38 -4.13 30.17
CA VAL A 254 21.84 -3.87 28.82
C VAL A 254 20.38 -3.44 28.89
N VAL A 255 19.91 -2.83 27.83
CA VAL A 255 18.50 -2.47 27.62
C VAL A 255 18.03 -2.96 26.28
N THR A 256 16.70 -3.06 26.09
CA THR A 256 16.14 -3.36 24.78
C THR A 256 15.69 -2.09 24.07
N TYR A 257 15.63 -2.13 22.71
CA TYR A 257 15.01 -1.04 21.93
C TYR A 257 13.61 -0.68 22.44
N LYS A 258 12.85 -1.70 22.88
CA LYS A 258 11.50 -1.53 23.43
C LYS A 258 11.51 -0.74 24.75
N GLN A 259 12.46 -0.98 25.65
CA GLN A 259 12.56 -0.23 26.92
C GLN A 259 12.83 1.26 26.67
N ILE A 260 13.74 1.59 25.75
CA ILE A 260 14.00 2.99 25.39
C ILE A 260 12.74 3.61 24.79
N ALA A 261 12.04 2.88 23.91
CA ALA A 261 10.78 3.35 23.31
C ALA A 261 9.68 3.58 24.36
N GLU A 262 9.56 2.72 25.37
CA GLU A 262 8.65 2.88 26.50
C GLU A 262 9.02 4.09 27.37
N HIS A 263 10.31 4.35 27.58
CA HIS A 263 10.79 5.57 28.25
C HIS A 263 10.38 6.84 27.50
N LEU A 264 10.39 6.82 26.16
CA LEU A 264 9.90 7.90 25.30
C LEU A 264 8.37 8.03 25.28
N GLY A 265 7.64 7.21 26.06
CA GLY A 265 6.19 7.24 26.19
C GLY A 265 5.41 6.38 25.15
N ASN A 266 6.08 5.70 24.22
CA ASN A 266 5.39 4.85 23.25
C ASN A 266 6.28 3.69 22.77
N LYS A 267 5.91 2.45 23.14
CA LYS A 267 6.63 1.22 22.76
C LYS A 267 6.74 0.97 21.25
N LYS A 268 5.91 1.61 20.42
CA LYS A 268 5.99 1.54 18.95
C LYS A 268 7.18 2.33 18.39
N LEU A 269 7.86 3.17 19.19
CA LEU A 269 9.05 3.92 18.77
C LEU A 269 10.34 3.09 18.71
N ALA A 270 10.31 1.78 18.91
CA ALA A 270 11.51 0.93 18.91
C ALA A 270 12.33 1.06 17.62
N ARG A 271 11.66 1.15 16.44
CA ARG A 271 12.32 1.39 15.15
C ARG A 271 12.94 2.79 15.07
N VAL A 272 12.26 3.81 15.60
CA VAL A 272 12.80 5.19 15.69
C VAL A 272 14.06 5.22 16.56
N VAL A 273 14.06 4.50 17.67
CA VAL A 273 15.26 4.34 18.54
C VAL A 273 16.40 3.71 17.73
N GLY A 274 16.16 2.64 16.96
CA GLY A 274 17.15 2.03 16.08
C GLY A 274 17.76 3.03 15.11
N ASN A 275 16.92 3.78 14.39
CA ASN A 275 17.36 4.82 13.45
C ASN A 275 18.18 5.93 14.10
N ILE A 276 17.87 6.30 15.35
CA ILE A 276 18.65 7.27 16.13
C ILE A 276 20.01 6.69 16.50
N LEU A 277 20.07 5.43 16.96
CA LEU A 277 21.31 4.76 17.35
C LEU A 277 22.27 4.57 16.16
N HIS A 278 21.77 4.37 14.94
CA HIS A 278 22.60 4.35 13.72
C HIS A 278 23.27 5.70 13.43
N LYS A 279 22.72 6.81 13.91
CA LYS A 279 23.29 8.16 13.78
C LYS A 279 24.09 8.59 15.02
N ASN A 280 24.49 7.64 15.88
CA ASN A 280 25.28 7.93 17.08
C ASN A 280 26.64 8.54 16.71
N PRO A 281 26.92 9.78 17.15
CA PRO A 281 28.15 10.46 16.78
C PRO A 281 29.39 9.97 17.55
N ASP A 282 29.19 9.32 18.72
CA ASP A 282 30.24 8.96 19.64
C ASP A 282 29.81 7.74 20.48
N GLY A 283 30.33 6.56 20.09
CA GLY A 283 29.98 5.28 20.72
C GLY A 283 30.58 5.07 22.13
N ASP A 284 31.55 5.90 22.52
CA ASP A 284 32.16 5.83 23.87
C ASP A 284 31.37 6.74 24.85
N LYS A 285 30.95 7.90 24.38
CA LYS A 285 30.11 8.81 25.16
C LYS A 285 28.67 8.28 25.28
N TYR A 286 28.12 7.70 24.21
CA TYR A 286 26.77 7.17 24.17
C TYR A 286 26.80 5.68 23.88
N PRO A 287 26.81 4.82 24.92
CA PRO A 287 27.11 3.38 24.81
C PRO A 287 25.97 2.59 24.14
N CYS A 288 25.71 2.82 22.85
CA CYS A 288 24.66 2.15 22.10
C CYS A 288 24.91 0.63 21.95
N PHE A 289 26.14 0.15 22.18
CA PHE A 289 26.44 -1.27 22.23
C PHE A 289 25.66 -2.02 23.32
N LYS A 290 25.15 -1.32 24.35
CA LYS A 290 24.30 -1.87 25.42
C LYS A 290 22.85 -2.12 24.99
N VAL A 291 22.49 -1.78 23.75
CA VAL A 291 21.10 -1.93 23.27
C VAL A 291 20.98 -3.21 22.43
N VAL A 292 20.06 -4.09 22.82
CA VAL A 292 19.80 -5.39 22.20
C VAL A 292 18.31 -5.50 21.80
N ASN A 293 17.95 -6.51 21.00
CA ASN A 293 16.54 -6.75 20.67
C ASN A 293 15.75 -7.33 21.86
N SER A 294 14.46 -7.60 21.69
CA SER A 294 13.58 -8.12 22.75
C SER A 294 13.92 -9.55 23.20
N GLN A 295 14.72 -10.28 22.43
CA GLN A 295 15.24 -11.60 22.74
C GLN A 295 16.65 -11.58 23.34
N GLY A 296 17.26 -10.41 23.48
CA GLY A 296 18.63 -10.24 23.94
C GLY A 296 19.67 -10.40 22.85
N GLU A 297 19.28 -10.50 21.58
CA GLU A 297 20.20 -10.73 20.45
C GLU A 297 20.88 -9.41 20.05
N LEU A 298 22.15 -9.54 19.66
CA LEU A 298 22.94 -8.47 19.07
C LEU A 298 22.50 -8.21 17.63
N THR A 299 22.91 -7.08 17.04
CA THR A 299 22.54 -6.71 15.68
C THR A 299 23.74 -6.61 14.75
N ASP A 300 23.62 -7.21 13.56
CA ASP A 300 24.62 -7.05 12.48
C ASP A 300 24.75 -5.59 12.03
N ALA A 301 23.69 -4.83 12.22
CA ALA A 301 23.60 -3.42 11.86
C ALA A 301 24.19 -2.47 12.95
N PHE A 302 25.05 -2.95 13.86
CA PHE A 302 25.70 -2.09 14.83
C PHE A 302 26.60 -1.05 14.16
N ALA A 303 26.38 0.23 14.45
CA ALA A 303 26.96 1.36 13.72
C ALA A 303 28.50 1.45 13.80
N PHE A 304 29.12 0.82 14.79
CA PHE A 304 30.57 0.84 15.01
C PHE A 304 31.17 -0.54 14.74
N ASN A 305 31.42 -0.86 13.47
CA ASN A 305 32.07 -2.10 13.00
C ASN A 305 31.30 -3.42 13.24
N GLY A 306 29.96 -3.37 13.33
CA GLY A 306 29.11 -4.56 13.30
C GLY A 306 29.07 -5.39 14.59
N ILE A 307 28.50 -6.60 14.47
CA ILE A 307 28.13 -7.44 15.61
C ILE A 307 29.32 -7.90 16.48
N GLU A 308 30.48 -8.14 15.88
CA GLU A 308 31.69 -8.56 16.62
C GLU A 308 32.18 -7.47 17.56
N GLU A 309 32.15 -6.23 17.11
CA GLU A 309 32.54 -5.11 17.94
C GLU A 309 31.50 -4.82 19.03
N GLN A 310 30.21 -5.01 18.75
CA GLN A 310 29.17 -4.94 19.79
C GLN A 310 29.42 -5.99 20.89
N LYS A 311 29.71 -7.23 20.49
CA LYS A 311 30.04 -8.32 21.40
C LYS A 311 31.27 -7.97 22.26
N ARG A 312 32.36 -7.55 21.63
CA ARG A 312 33.61 -7.19 22.33
C ARG A 312 33.38 -6.07 23.36
N ARG A 313 32.62 -5.04 23.03
CA ARG A 313 32.29 -3.93 23.94
C ARG A 313 31.43 -4.38 25.12
N LEU A 314 30.46 -5.26 24.89
CA LEU A 314 29.62 -5.84 25.94
C LEU A 314 30.43 -6.69 26.92
N GLU A 315 31.31 -7.55 26.41
CA GLU A 315 32.19 -8.41 27.24
C GLU A 315 33.17 -7.57 28.08
N ASN A 316 33.73 -6.51 27.52
CA ASN A 316 34.55 -5.54 28.25
C ASN A 316 33.76 -4.74 29.32
N ASP A 317 32.47 -4.54 29.11
CA ASP A 317 31.56 -3.91 30.08
C ASP A 317 31.12 -4.87 31.19
N GLY A 318 31.47 -6.19 31.08
CA GLY A 318 31.12 -7.20 32.06
C GLY A 318 29.83 -7.98 31.76
N VAL A 319 29.32 -7.90 30.55
CA VAL A 319 28.14 -8.62 30.09
C VAL A 319 28.58 -9.88 29.33
N LYS A 320 28.15 -11.05 29.79
CA LYS A 320 28.46 -12.34 29.08
C LYS A 320 27.57 -12.44 27.83
N VAL A 321 28.23 -12.70 26.68
CA VAL A 321 27.55 -12.91 25.39
C VAL A 321 27.76 -14.34 24.93
N ALA A 322 26.69 -15.10 24.70
CA ALA A 322 26.72 -16.46 24.19
C ALA A 322 25.95 -16.53 22.87
N ASN A 323 26.60 -17.02 21.79
CA ASN A 323 25.97 -17.10 20.46
C ASN A 323 25.30 -15.77 20.02
N TYR A 324 26.01 -14.64 20.19
CA TYR A 324 25.50 -13.28 19.90
C TYR A 324 24.23 -12.90 20.66
N LYS A 325 24.03 -13.49 21.83
CA LYS A 325 22.86 -13.25 22.68
C LYS A 325 23.26 -12.99 24.13
N VAL A 326 22.56 -12.05 24.75
CA VAL A 326 22.69 -11.68 26.17
C VAL A 326 21.52 -12.26 26.95
N ASP A 327 21.76 -12.81 28.13
CA ASP A 327 20.74 -13.25 29.04
C ASP A 327 20.07 -12.02 29.69
N LEU A 328 18.84 -11.73 29.29
CA LEU A 328 18.07 -10.56 29.78
C LEU A 328 17.64 -10.72 31.25
N ASP A 329 17.46 -11.94 31.74
CA ASP A 329 17.10 -12.14 33.15
C ASP A 329 18.25 -11.71 34.06
N MET A 330 19.49 -11.92 33.63
CA MET A 330 20.70 -11.55 34.39
C MET A 330 21.14 -10.11 34.15
N TYR A 331 21.14 -9.65 32.92
CA TYR A 331 21.81 -8.40 32.51
C TYR A 331 20.89 -7.24 32.16
N GLN A 332 19.57 -7.46 32.02
CA GLN A 332 18.66 -6.36 31.69
C GLN A 332 18.59 -5.33 32.83
N TRP A 333 18.82 -4.08 32.49
CA TRP A 333 18.65 -2.97 33.45
C TRP A 333 17.17 -2.72 33.73
N LYS A 334 16.80 -2.81 35.00
CA LYS A 334 15.48 -2.44 35.49
C LYS A 334 15.61 -1.09 36.16
N GLU A 335 15.20 -0.02 35.50
CA GLU A 335 15.20 1.32 36.05
C GLU A 335 14.30 1.34 37.29
N LYS A 336 14.86 1.74 38.45
CA LYS A 336 14.03 1.96 39.65
C LYS A 336 13.16 3.19 39.39
N LYS A 337 11.84 3.02 39.39
CA LYS A 337 10.86 4.12 39.32
C LYS A 337 11.00 5.03 40.52
#